data_1553f29ae406e2462abe2a85b92dc6cc
#
_entry.id   1553f29ae406e2462abe2a85b92dc6cc
#
_cell.length_a   1.000
_cell.length_b   1.000
_cell.length_c   1.000
_cell.angle_alpha   90.00
_cell.angle_beta   90.00
_cell.angle_gamma   90.00
#
_symmetry.space_group_name_H-M   'P 1'
#
loop_
_entity.id
_entity.type
_entity.pdbx_description
1 polymer ?
#
loop_
_entity_poly.entity_id
_entity_poly.type
_entity_poly.pdbx_seq_one_letter_code
_entity_poly.pdbx_strand_id
1 'polypeptide(L)'
;MDVERESPDGCQNNFNSEENNESDFDYGPSKLGTKEFWEASYKKELETFKDIGDVGEIWFGEESMKRVLRWMDKAKIPENAAILDIGTGNGAFLLEMAKHGYRNLTGVDYSASSVELAKNVLQAEDLTDVTVKEMDFLNCDGKLKGFDVCIDKGTFDAIILNPDNFNDGKKLYIQSLKEALKCDGFFAITSCNWTREQLLDRFSEGFEFVQELPTPRFQFGGKTGNAVTALIFKRVH
;
A
#
# COMPACT_ATOMS: atom_id res chain seq x y z
N MET A 1 43.26 28.27 23.82
CA MET A 1 42.40 27.23 24.37
C MET A 1 41.33 26.94 23.33
N ASP A 2 41.66 26.08 22.39
CA ASP A 2 40.82 25.69 21.28
C ASP A 2 40.05 24.46 21.71
N VAL A 3 38.71 24.55 21.63
CA VAL A 3 37.83 23.43 21.90
C VAL A 3 37.45 22.81 20.55
N GLU A 4 38.08 21.68 20.24
CA GLU A 4 37.73 20.84 19.11
C GLU A 4 36.35 20.20 19.31
N ARG A 5 35.51 20.36 18.30
CA ARG A 5 34.20 19.63 18.20
C ARG A 5 34.46 18.38 17.38
N GLU A 6 34.34 17.24 18.02
CA GLU A 6 34.34 15.95 17.35
C GLU A 6 33.00 15.74 16.61
N SER A 7 33.13 15.40 15.33
CA SER A 7 32.04 14.90 14.46
C SER A 7 31.97 13.37 14.65
N PRO A 8 30.80 12.75 14.67
CA PRO A 8 30.69 11.29 14.64
C PRO A 8 30.85 10.79 13.21
N ASP A 9 32.01 10.25 12.91
CA ASP A 9 32.31 9.45 11.74
C ASP A 9 31.60 8.08 11.84
N GLY A 10 31.06 7.64 10.73
CA GLY A 10 31.59 6.51 10.03
C GLY A 10 30.59 5.41 9.78
N CYS A 11 29.89 5.43 8.64
CA CYS A 11 29.53 4.20 7.92
C CYS A 11 30.61 3.91 6.89
N GLN A 12 31.57 3.06 7.24
CA GLN A 12 32.51 2.47 6.29
C GLN A 12 31.85 1.25 5.64
N ASN A 13 31.45 1.39 4.38
CA ASN A 13 31.08 0.27 3.54
C ASN A 13 32.34 -0.42 3.03
N ASN A 14 32.65 -1.60 3.54
CA ASN A 14 33.61 -2.53 2.95
C ASN A 14 32.96 -3.21 1.74
N PHE A 15 33.39 -2.82 0.54
CA PHE A 15 33.13 -3.58 -0.68
C PHE A 15 34.11 -4.74 -0.76
N ASN A 16 33.67 -5.95 -0.43
CA ASN A 16 34.28 -7.19 -0.90
C ASN A 16 33.46 -7.73 -2.06
N SER A 17 34.11 -7.77 -3.22
CA SER A 17 33.63 -8.43 -4.43
C SER A 17 33.73 -9.95 -4.27
N GLU A 18 32.61 -10.63 -4.02
CA GLU A 18 32.44 -12.05 -4.30
C GLU A 18 31.07 -12.24 -4.97
N GLU A 19 31.09 -12.86 -6.14
CA GLU A 19 29.94 -13.31 -6.89
C GLU A 19 29.09 -14.24 -6.02
N ASN A 20 27.87 -13.80 -5.67
CA ASN A 20 26.82 -14.72 -5.23
C ASN A 20 25.46 -14.08 -5.41
N ASN A 21 24.60 -14.79 -6.14
CA ASN A 21 23.14 -14.83 -6.11
C ASN A 21 22.46 -13.53 -5.66
N GLU A 22 21.62 -12.98 -6.54
CA GLU A 22 20.66 -11.93 -6.23
C GLU A 22 19.91 -12.28 -4.94
N SER A 23 20.48 -11.91 -3.80
CA SER A 23 19.82 -12.00 -2.52
C SER A 23 18.69 -10.98 -2.51
N ASP A 24 17.48 -11.45 -2.31
CA ASP A 24 16.37 -10.65 -1.79
C ASP A 24 16.95 -9.57 -0.88
N PHE A 25 16.78 -8.29 -1.23
CA PHE A 25 17.06 -7.20 -0.30
C PHE A 25 16.09 -7.41 0.87
N ASP A 26 16.63 -8.00 1.92
CA ASP A 26 15.88 -8.35 3.11
C ASP A 26 15.69 -7.08 3.92
N TYR A 27 14.54 -6.40 3.71
CA TYR A 27 14.10 -5.36 4.63
C TYR A 27 13.86 -6.05 5.97
N GLY A 28 14.81 -5.86 6.90
CA GLY A 28 14.70 -6.47 8.23
C GLY A 28 13.41 -6.05 8.95
N PRO A 29 12.99 -6.82 9.95
CA PRO A 29 11.82 -6.53 10.75
C PRO A 29 11.79 -5.09 11.25
N SER A 30 10.65 -4.42 11.13
CA SER A 30 10.47 -3.04 11.54
C SER A 30 9.17 -2.88 12.33
N LYS A 31 9.14 -1.89 13.24
CA LYS A 31 7.90 -1.49 13.91
C LYS A 31 6.77 -1.13 12.93
N LEU A 32 7.10 -0.68 11.72
CA LEU A 32 6.14 -0.39 10.66
C LEU A 32 5.39 -1.65 10.16
N GLY A 33 5.86 -2.85 10.52
CA GLY A 33 5.16 -4.11 10.24
C GLY A 33 4.20 -4.53 11.35
N THR A 34 4.13 -3.82 12.49
CA THR A 34 3.34 -4.25 13.65
C THR A 34 1.98 -3.58 13.72
N LYS A 35 0.97 -4.34 14.18
CA LYS A 35 -0.38 -3.83 14.39
C LYS A 35 -0.40 -2.71 15.44
N GLU A 36 0.39 -2.85 16.49
CA GLU A 36 0.48 -1.90 17.60
C GLU A 36 0.94 -0.52 17.12
N PHE A 37 1.89 -0.48 16.20
CA PHE A 37 2.37 0.78 15.62
C PHE A 37 1.25 1.50 14.86
N TRP A 38 0.55 0.79 13.96
CA TRP A 38 -0.51 1.38 13.14
C TRP A 38 -1.72 1.76 13.98
N GLU A 39 -2.12 0.93 14.94
CA GLU A 39 -3.22 1.26 15.86
C GLU A 39 -2.91 2.54 16.64
N ALA A 40 -1.70 2.68 17.19
CA ALA A 40 -1.29 3.89 17.91
C ALA A 40 -1.20 5.12 17.00
N SER A 41 -0.75 4.95 15.76
CA SER A 41 -0.66 6.02 14.75
C SER A 41 -2.06 6.54 14.37
N TYR A 42 -2.95 5.65 13.96
CA TYR A 42 -4.31 6.03 13.57
C TYR A 42 -5.16 6.52 14.73
N LYS A 43 -4.89 6.09 15.96
CA LYS A 43 -5.54 6.67 17.14
C LYS A 43 -5.23 8.16 17.29
N LYS A 44 -3.98 8.57 17.07
CA LYS A 44 -3.59 9.98 17.11
C LYS A 44 -4.23 10.78 15.98
N GLU A 45 -4.21 10.23 14.75
CA GLU A 45 -4.86 10.88 13.61
C GLU A 45 -6.37 11.02 13.83
N LEU A 46 -7.03 10.00 14.40
CA LEU A 46 -8.44 10.05 14.75
C LEU A 46 -8.76 11.15 15.80
N GLU A 47 -7.91 11.30 16.82
CA GLU A 47 -8.02 12.38 17.80
C GLU A 47 -7.87 13.75 17.11
N THR A 48 -6.87 13.92 16.26
CA THR A 48 -6.64 15.14 15.49
C THR A 48 -7.81 15.45 14.55
N PHE A 49 -8.36 14.43 13.88
CA PHE A 49 -9.53 14.60 13.01
C PHE A 49 -10.75 15.08 13.81
N LYS A 50 -11.00 14.51 14.99
CA LYS A 50 -12.10 14.93 15.89
C LYS A 50 -11.95 16.37 16.36
N ASP A 51 -10.72 16.83 16.55
CA ASP A 51 -10.43 18.19 17.06
C ASP A 51 -10.49 19.27 15.97
N ILE A 52 -9.90 19.02 14.80
CA ILE A 52 -9.72 20.05 13.76
C ILE A 52 -10.09 19.59 12.33
N GLY A 53 -10.57 18.36 12.14
CA GLY A 53 -10.97 17.84 10.83
C GLY A 53 -9.80 17.46 9.91
N ASP A 54 -8.57 17.35 10.41
CA ASP A 54 -7.40 16.91 9.63
C ASP A 54 -7.44 15.40 9.40
N VAL A 55 -7.46 14.99 8.15
CA VAL A 55 -7.54 13.57 7.74
C VAL A 55 -6.26 12.77 8.01
N GLY A 56 -5.17 13.43 8.38
CA GLY A 56 -3.87 12.79 8.64
C GLY A 56 -3.00 12.62 7.40
N GLU A 57 -1.96 11.80 7.53
CA GLU A 57 -0.95 11.63 6.50
C GLU A 57 -1.46 10.75 5.34
N ILE A 58 -1.28 11.25 4.11
CA ILE A 58 -1.52 10.46 2.89
C ILE A 58 -0.20 9.83 2.46
N TRP A 59 -0.05 8.55 2.77
CA TRP A 59 1.14 7.78 2.38
C TRP A 59 1.38 7.83 0.87
N PHE A 60 2.62 8.10 0.48
CA PHE A 60 3.07 8.33 -0.90
C PHE A 60 2.43 9.56 -1.59
N GLY A 61 1.72 10.40 -0.82
CA GLY A 61 1.11 11.65 -1.28
C GLY A 61 -0.10 11.45 -2.22
N GLU A 62 -0.84 12.52 -2.44
CA GLU A 62 -2.04 12.51 -3.29
C GLU A 62 -1.76 12.07 -4.74
N GLU A 63 -0.60 12.42 -5.29
CA GLU A 63 -0.27 12.04 -6.68
C GLU A 63 -0.19 10.53 -6.89
N SER A 64 0.07 9.74 -5.86
CA SER A 64 0.01 8.29 -5.93
C SER A 64 -1.41 7.80 -6.23
N MET A 65 -2.40 8.36 -5.55
CA MET A 65 -3.83 8.04 -5.74
C MET A 65 -4.32 8.52 -7.11
N LYS A 66 -4.03 9.78 -7.47
CA LYS A 66 -4.40 10.38 -8.77
C LYS A 66 -3.83 9.59 -9.96
N ARG A 67 -2.67 8.97 -9.77
CA ARG A 67 -2.01 8.13 -10.79
C ARG A 67 -2.81 6.85 -11.06
N VAL A 68 -3.29 6.19 -10.01
CA VAL A 68 -4.15 5.01 -10.13
C VAL A 68 -5.50 5.40 -10.74
N LEU A 69 -6.12 6.49 -10.30
CA LEU A 69 -7.39 6.98 -10.87
C LEU A 69 -7.26 7.26 -12.38
N ARG A 70 -6.21 7.97 -12.81
CA ARG A 70 -5.94 8.20 -14.25
C ARG A 70 -5.77 6.90 -15.04
N TRP A 71 -5.19 5.87 -14.42
CA TRP A 71 -5.12 4.57 -15.05
C TRP A 71 -6.51 3.92 -15.15
N MET A 72 -7.31 3.96 -14.09
CA MET A 72 -8.67 3.41 -14.09
C MET A 72 -9.54 4.05 -15.19
N ASP A 73 -9.43 5.37 -15.38
CA ASP A 73 -10.11 6.09 -16.49
C ASP A 73 -9.68 5.55 -17.86
N LYS A 74 -8.37 5.43 -18.09
CA LYS A 74 -7.81 4.91 -19.35
C LYS A 74 -8.19 3.46 -19.61
N ALA A 75 -8.24 2.64 -18.56
CA ALA A 75 -8.69 1.26 -18.61
C ALA A 75 -10.22 1.14 -18.74
N LYS A 76 -10.95 2.27 -18.62
CA LYS A 76 -12.42 2.32 -18.66
C LYS A 76 -13.05 1.43 -17.62
N ILE A 77 -12.51 1.45 -16.39
CA ILE A 77 -13.10 0.75 -15.25
C ILE A 77 -14.50 1.34 -15.00
N PRO A 78 -15.57 0.53 -14.98
CA PRO A 78 -16.92 1.05 -14.79
C PRO A 78 -17.10 1.69 -13.40
N GLU A 79 -17.88 2.76 -13.29
CA GLU A 79 -18.16 3.44 -12.01
C GLU A 79 -18.82 2.51 -10.96
N ASN A 80 -19.52 1.46 -11.39
CA ASN A 80 -20.12 0.45 -10.52
C ASN A 80 -19.24 -0.79 -10.29
N ALA A 81 -17.99 -0.79 -10.78
CA ALA A 81 -17.04 -1.86 -10.50
C ALA A 81 -16.84 -2.03 -8.99
N ALA A 82 -16.79 -3.27 -8.54
CA ALA A 82 -16.49 -3.57 -7.14
C ALA A 82 -15.00 -3.36 -6.88
N ILE A 83 -14.65 -2.40 -6.02
CA ILE A 83 -13.28 -2.00 -5.74
C ILE A 83 -12.97 -2.25 -4.27
N LEU A 84 -11.82 -2.89 -4.02
CA LEU A 84 -11.29 -3.13 -2.69
C LEU A 84 -10.01 -2.28 -2.48
N ASP A 85 -10.00 -1.47 -1.43
CA ASP A 85 -8.82 -0.78 -0.92
C ASP A 85 -8.25 -1.56 0.27
N ILE A 86 -7.08 -2.16 0.08
CA ILE A 86 -6.42 -3.06 1.05
C ILE A 86 -5.54 -2.23 1.98
N GLY A 87 -5.83 -2.28 3.30
CA GLY A 87 -5.18 -1.40 4.27
C GLY A 87 -5.53 0.06 4.02
N THR A 88 -6.83 0.36 4.07
CA THR A 88 -7.37 1.66 3.65
C THR A 88 -6.89 2.85 4.49
N GLY A 89 -6.32 2.60 5.67
CA GLY A 89 -5.80 3.63 6.55
C GLY A 89 -6.85 4.67 6.92
N ASN A 90 -6.53 5.95 6.72
CA ASN A 90 -7.44 7.06 6.99
C ASN A 90 -8.60 7.21 5.99
N GLY A 91 -8.71 6.32 5.01
CA GLY A 91 -9.80 6.34 4.02
C GLY A 91 -9.65 7.39 2.91
N ALA A 92 -8.54 8.12 2.86
CA ALA A 92 -8.34 9.18 1.86
C ALA A 92 -8.48 8.67 0.42
N PHE A 93 -8.04 7.44 0.12
CA PHE A 93 -8.18 6.91 -1.23
C PHE A 93 -9.63 6.50 -1.55
N LEU A 94 -10.35 5.96 -0.59
CA LEU A 94 -11.80 5.70 -0.76
C LEU A 94 -12.56 7.00 -1.04
N LEU A 95 -12.22 8.07 -0.30
CA LEU A 95 -12.78 9.40 -0.50
C LEU A 95 -12.52 9.91 -1.93
N GLU A 96 -11.28 9.84 -2.40
CA GLU A 96 -10.92 10.28 -3.75
C GLU A 96 -11.61 9.45 -4.83
N MET A 97 -11.71 8.11 -4.67
CA MET A 97 -12.44 7.25 -5.59
C MET A 97 -13.94 7.58 -5.64
N ALA A 98 -14.56 7.82 -4.48
CA ALA A 98 -15.97 8.19 -4.41
C ALA A 98 -16.22 9.55 -5.06
N LYS A 99 -15.38 10.57 -4.82
CA LYS A 99 -15.42 11.87 -5.49
C LYS A 99 -15.21 11.77 -7.00
N HIS A 100 -14.45 10.76 -7.44
CA HIS A 100 -14.21 10.47 -8.86
C HIS A 100 -15.40 9.77 -9.56
N GLY A 101 -16.40 9.32 -8.79
CA GLY A 101 -17.64 8.74 -9.32
C GLY A 101 -17.79 7.24 -9.08
N TYR A 102 -16.81 6.54 -8.51
CA TYR A 102 -16.93 5.13 -8.16
C TYR A 102 -17.88 4.93 -6.98
N ARG A 103 -18.80 3.93 -7.06
CA ARG A 103 -19.91 3.77 -6.12
C ARG A 103 -19.87 2.48 -5.31
N ASN A 104 -19.16 1.47 -5.76
CA ASN A 104 -19.10 0.17 -5.09
C ASN A 104 -17.71 -0.03 -4.45
N LEU A 105 -17.47 0.73 -3.39
CA LEU A 105 -16.19 0.82 -2.71
C LEU A 105 -16.20 0.07 -1.38
N THR A 106 -15.18 -0.71 -1.15
CA THR A 106 -14.92 -1.37 0.14
C THR A 106 -13.48 -1.12 0.55
N GLY A 107 -13.27 -0.61 1.77
CA GLY A 107 -11.97 -0.54 2.41
C GLY A 107 -11.88 -1.53 3.55
N VAL A 108 -10.71 -2.12 3.74
CA VAL A 108 -10.41 -2.97 4.89
C VAL A 108 -9.13 -2.52 5.56
N ASP A 109 -9.11 -2.58 6.87
CA ASP A 109 -7.93 -2.36 7.69
C ASP A 109 -8.04 -3.20 8.96
N TYR A 110 -6.91 -3.66 9.50
CA TYR A 110 -6.91 -4.43 10.73
C TYR A 110 -6.86 -3.57 12.00
N SER A 111 -6.65 -2.25 11.86
CA SER A 111 -6.68 -1.26 12.93
C SER A 111 -8.11 -0.74 13.14
N ALA A 112 -8.63 -0.88 14.35
CA ALA A 112 -9.94 -0.35 14.71
C ALA A 112 -9.98 1.18 14.62
N SER A 113 -8.88 1.85 15.03
CA SER A 113 -8.76 3.32 14.96
C SER A 113 -8.72 3.82 13.52
N SER A 114 -8.05 3.11 12.60
CA SER A 114 -8.06 3.39 11.17
C SER A 114 -9.49 3.32 10.60
N VAL A 115 -10.20 2.24 10.90
CA VAL A 115 -11.57 2.03 10.42
C VAL A 115 -12.54 3.11 10.93
N GLU A 116 -12.40 3.53 12.21
CA GLU A 116 -13.20 4.62 12.77
C GLU A 116 -12.86 5.95 12.08
N LEU A 117 -11.57 6.24 11.89
CA LEU A 117 -11.11 7.45 11.20
C LEU A 117 -11.65 7.50 9.76
N ALA A 118 -11.46 6.44 8.99
CA ALA A 118 -11.93 6.38 7.61
C ALA A 118 -13.46 6.58 7.50
N LYS A 119 -14.24 5.98 8.40
CA LYS A 119 -15.69 6.22 8.47
C LYS A 119 -16.04 7.66 8.77
N ASN A 120 -15.34 8.29 9.71
CA ASN A 120 -15.57 9.69 10.06
C ASN A 120 -15.22 10.63 8.90
N VAL A 121 -14.10 10.37 8.19
CA VAL A 121 -13.68 11.12 7.00
C VAL A 121 -14.73 11.03 5.90
N LEU A 122 -15.22 9.82 5.61
CA LEU A 122 -16.24 9.60 4.58
C LEU A 122 -17.59 10.24 4.98
N GLN A 123 -17.99 10.12 6.25
CA GLN A 123 -19.21 10.71 6.77
C GLN A 123 -19.20 12.23 6.73
N ALA A 124 -18.05 12.87 6.97
CA ALA A 124 -17.90 14.34 6.88
C ALA A 124 -18.14 14.88 5.46
N GLU A 125 -18.03 14.02 4.45
CA GLU A 125 -18.29 14.32 3.03
C GLU A 125 -19.59 13.70 2.50
N ASP A 126 -20.49 13.30 3.41
CA ASP A 126 -21.80 12.66 3.11
C ASP A 126 -21.72 11.35 2.29
N LEU A 127 -20.57 10.67 2.33
CA LEU A 127 -20.30 9.42 1.61
C LEU A 127 -20.61 8.19 2.48
N THR A 128 -21.89 7.97 2.78
CA THR A 128 -22.37 6.89 3.69
C THR A 128 -22.45 5.52 3.04
N ASP A 129 -22.42 5.44 1.71
CA ASP A 129 -22.56 4.19 0.95
C ASP A 129 -21.23 3.42 0.81
N VAL A 130 -20.11 4.05 1.16
CA VAL A 130 -18.79 3.41 1.14
C VAL A 130 -18.65 2.46 2.33
N THR A 131 -18.30 1.21 2.05
CA THR A 131 -18.14 0.19 3.09
C THR A 131 -16.72 0.20 3.64
N VAL A 132 -16.56 0.37 4.97
CA VAL A 132 -15.26 0.21 5.66
C VAL A 132 -15.38 -0.83 6.76
N LYS A 133 -14.48 -1.83 6.77
CA LYS A 133 -14.52 -2.96 7.70
C LYS A 133 -13.18 -3.13 8.44
N GLU A 134 -13.25 -3.39 9.74
CA GLU A 134 -12.11 -3.92 10.48
C GLU A 134 -11.91 -5.39 10.07
N MET A 135 -10.76 -5.68 9.43
CA MET A 135 -10.45 -7.01 8.94
C MET A 135 -8.95 -7.14 8.70
N ASP A 136 -8.37 -8.22 9.18
CA ASP A 136 -7.04 -8.64 8.79
C ASP A 136 -7.08 -9.28 7.39
N PHE A 137 -6.45 -8.63 6.42
CA PHE A 137 -6.43 -9.09 5.04
C PHE A 137 -5.74 -10.46 4.88
N LEU A 138 -4.79 -10.79 5.75
CA LEU A 138 -4.10 -12.08 5.72
C LEU A 138 -4.97 -13.23 6.22
N ASN A 139 -6.03 -12.94 6.99
CA ASN A 139 -6.92 -13.90 7.64
C ASN A 139 -8.40 -13.61 7.32
N CYS A 140 -8.71 -13.28 6.07
CA CYS A 140 -10.08 -12.90 5.68
C CYS A 140 -11.03 -14.09 5.47
N ASP A 141 -10.55 -15.34 5.49
CA ASP A 141 -11.35 -16.58 5.41
C ASP A 141 -12.39 -16.58 4.26
N GLY A 142 -12.01 -16.06 3.09
CA GLY A 142 -12.90 -15.96 1.93
C GLY A 142 -14.09 -14.98 2.08
N LYS A 143 -14.07 -14.11 3.10
CA LYS A 143 -15.11 -13.07 3.29
C LYS A 143 -14.97 -11.91 2.31
N LEU A 144 -13.78 -11.73 1.74
CA LEU A 144 -13.50 -10.78 0.69
C LEU A 144 -13.44 -11.53 -0.64
N LYS A 145 -14.39 -11.28 -1.53
CA LYS A 145 -14.44 -11.90 -2.86
C LYS A 145 -15.28 -11.12 -3.84
N GLY A 146 -14.98 -11.27 -5.11
CA GLY A 146 -15.80 -10.73 -6.18
C GLY A 146 -15.48 -9.28 -6.54
N PHE A 147 -14.27 -8.81 -6.25
CA PHE A 147 -13.81 -7.48 -6.64
C PHE A 147 -13.30 -7.46 -8.08
N ASP A 148 -13.63 -6.41 -8.80
CA ASP A 148 -13.14 -6.14 -10.16
C ASP A 148 -11.75 -5.49 -10.12
N VAL A 149 -11.49 -4.70 -9.06
CA VAL A 149 -10.21 -4.05 -8.82
C VAL A 149 -9.85 -4.18 -7.34
N CYS A 150 -8.63 -4.61 -7.05
CA CYS A 150 -8.00 -4.50 -5.73
C CYS A 150 -6.86 -3.49 -5.80
N ILE A 151 -6.77 -2.64 -4.78
CA ILE A 151 -5.75 -1.59 -4.70
C ILE A 151 -4.97 -1.77 -3.40
N ASP A 152 -3.64 -1.68 -3.50
CA ASP A 152 -2.72 -1.64 -2.37
C ASP A 152 -1.81 -0.42 -2.51
N LYS A 153 -1.78 0.40 -1.48
CA LYS A 153 -0.92 1.57 -1.37
C LYS A 153 -0.08 1.51 -0.10
N GLY A 154 0.96 0.66 -0.11
CA GLY A 154 1.92 0.49 0.99
C GLY A 154 1.56 -0.59 2.02
N THR A 155 0.44 -1.28 1.88
CA THR A 155 0.03 -2.33 2.83
C THR A 155 0.91 -3.57 2.68
N PHE A 156 1.22 -3.98 1.46
CA PHE A 156 2.17 -5.06 1.21
C PHE A 156 3.55 -4.74 1.78
N ASP A 157 3.99 -3.47 1.70
CA ASP A 157 5.23 -2.99 2.33
C ASP A 157 5.21 -3.19 3.85
N ALA A 158 4.11 -2.84 4.52
CA ALA A 158 3.98 -3.02 5.97
C ALA A 158 3.94 -4.51 6.37
N ILE A 159 3.21 -5.34 5.62
CA ILE A 159 3.08 -6.77 5.91
C ILE A 159 4.43 -7.49 5.91
N ILE A 160 5.29 -7.18 4.95
CA ILE A 160 6.62 -7.82 4.87
C ILE A 160 7.61 -7.34 5.94
N LEU A 161 7.34 -6.21 6.58
CA LEU A 161 8.15 -5.72 7.69
C LEU A 161 7.77 -6.32 9.04
N ASN A 162 6.70 -7.15 9.09
CA ASN A 162 6.23 -7.75 10.32
C ASN A 162 7.25 -8.77 10.86
N PRO A 163 7.80 -8.56 12.09
CA PRO A 163 8.79 -9.46 12.67
C PRO A 163 8.26 -10.87 12.94
N ASP A 164 6.95 -11.01 13.18
CA ASP A 164 6.34 -12.28 13.58
C ASP A 164 5.95 -13.17 12.39
N ASN A 165 5.73 -12.59 11.19
CA ASN A 165 5.18 -13.29 10.02
C ASN A 165 5.99 -13.09 8.72
N PHE A 166 7.27 -12.77 8.83
CA PHE A 166 8.11 -12.40 7.69
C PHE A 166 8.07 -13.39 6.50
N ASN A 167 8.08 -14.70 6.77
CA ASN A 167 8.10 -15.72 5.71
C ASN A 167 6.71 -16.08 5.18
N ASP A 168 5.67 -16.01 6.00
CA ASP A 168 4.33 -16.48 5.65
C ASP A 168 3.42 -15.33 5.17
N GLY A 169 3.67 -14.09 5.62
CA GLY A 169 2.86 -12.93 5.27
C GLY A 169 2.73 -12.71 3.77
N LYS A 170 3.82 -12.88 3.01
CA LYS A 170 3.82 -12.76 1.54
C LYS A 170 2.90 -13.78 0.87
N LYS A 171 2.96 -15.04 1.30
CA LYS A 171 2.14 -16.14 0.74
C LYS A 171 0.66 -15.93 1.06
N LEU A 172 0.37 -15.61 2.33
CA LEU A 172 -0.99 -15.32 2.78
C LEU A 172 -1.58 -14.14 2.05
N TYR A 173 -0.80 -13.07 1.84
CA TYR A 173 -1.24 -11.90 1.08
C TYR A 173 -1.65 -12.27 -0.35
N ILE A 174 -0.79 -12.98 -1.09
CA ILE A 174 -1.07 -13.41 -2.47
C ILE A 174 -2.28 -14.31 -2.53
N GLN A 175 -2.43 -15.23 -1.56
CA GLN A 175 -3.60 -16.10 -1.47
C GLN A 175 -4.87 -15.29 -1.24
N SER A 176 -4.89 -14.38 -0.26
CA SER A 176 -6.03 -13.52 0.03
C SER A 176 -6.40 -12.63 -1.16
N LEU A 177 -5.40 -12.12 -1.88
CA LEU A 177 -5.59 -11.33 -3.09
C LEU A 177 -6.24 -12.17 -4.22
N LYS A 178 -5.76 -13.40 -4.43
CA LYS A 178 -6.37 -14.34 -5.38
C LYS A 178 -7.81 -14.68 -5.01
N GLU A 179 -8.15 -14.77 -3.73
CA GLU A 179 -9.51 -15.03 -3.28
C GLU A 179 -10.42 -13.80 -3.45
N ALA A 180 -9.91 -12.61 -3.16
CA ALA A 180 -10.67 -11.36 -3.23
C ALA A 180 -10.98 -10.93 -4.67
N LEU A 181 -9.99 -11.00 -5.55
CA LEU A 181 -10.08 -10.50 -6.91
C LEU A 181 -10.76 -11.51 -7.83
N LYS A 182 -11.67 -11.06 -8.71
CA LYS A 182 -12.23 -11.89 -9.79
C LYS A 182 -11.15 -12.33 -10.77
N CYS A 183 -11.38 -13.46 -11.48
CA CYS A 183 -10.62 -13.74 -12.70
C CYS A 183 -10.78 -12.57 -13.67
N ASP A 184 -9.71 -12.22 -14.37
CA ASP A 184 -9.61 -11.04 -15.23
C ASP A 184 -9.71 -9.68 -14.49
N GLY A 185 -9.84 -9.66 -13.17
CA GLY A 185 -9.81 -8.45 -12.35
C GLY A 185 -8.40 -7.85 -12.26
N PHE A 186 -8.31 -6.57 -11.92
CA PHE A 186 -7.07 -5.82 -11.87
C PHE A 186 -6.57 -5.62 -10.44
N PHE A 187 -5.26 -5.72 -10.27
CA PHE A 187 -4.57 -5.39 -9.04
C PHE A 187 -3.62 -4.21 -9.28
N ALA A 188 -3.84 -3.12 -8.55
CA ALA A 188 -2.98 -1.95 -8.57
C ALA A 188 -2.15 -1.92 -7.26
N ILE A 189 -0.83 -1.96 -7.36
CA ILE A 189 0.05 -1.87 -6.20
C ILE A 189 0.97 -0.66 -6.31
N THR A 190 1.10 0.08 -5.21
CA THR A 190 2.10 1.15 -5.03
C THR A 190 2.96 0.82 -3.81
N SER A 191 4.27 0.74 -4.02
CA SER A 191 5.24 0.31 -3.02
C SER A 191 6.46 1.23 -3.01
N CYS A 192 7.07 1.45 -1.83
CA CYS A 192 8.37 2.10 -1.68
C CYS A 192 9.50 1.12 -1.38
N ASN A 193 9.19 -0.12 -1.03
CA ASN A 193 10.17 -1.13 -0.63
C ASN A 193 10.57 -2.08 -1.77
N TRP A 194 9.77 -2.17 -2.84
CA TRP A 194 9.96 -3.14 -3.89
C TRP A 194 10.30 -2.49 -5.23
N THR A 195 11.30 -3.02 -5.92
CA THR A 195 11.56 -2.65 -7.32
C THR A 195 10.50 -3.28 -8.23
N ARG A 196 10.44 -2.79 -9.46
CA ARG A 196 9.58 -3.37 -10.51
C ARG A 196 9.86 -4.85 -10.70
N GLU A 197 11.11 -5.23 -10.83
CA GLU A 197 11.56 -6.61 -11.07
C GLU A 197 11.16 -7.54 -9.91
N GLN A 198 11.34 -7.08 -8.69
CA GLN A 198 10.92 -7.83 -7.50
C GLN A 198 9.41 -8.04 -7.43
N LEU A 199 8.60 -7.00 -7.71
CA LEU A 199 7.14 -7.15 -7.76
C LEU A 199 6.69 -8.08 -8.88
N LEU A 200 7.31 -8.00 -10.07
CA LEU A 200 7.03 -8.91 -11.18
C LEU A 200 7.29 -10.38 -10.79
N ASP A 201 8.40 -10.65 -10.11
CA ASP A 201 8.72 -11.99 -9.62
C ASP A 201 7.69 -12.46 -8.58
N ARG A 202 7.37 -11.62 -7.59
CA ARG A 202 6.44 -11.97 -6.49
C ARG A 202 5.02 -12.26 -6.95
N PHE A 203 4.53 -11.56 -7.95
CA PHE A 203 3.19 -11.74 -8.50
C PHE A 203 3.17 -12.56 -9.80
N SER A 204 4.27 -13.23 -10.17
CA SER A 204 4.35 -14.04 -11.40
C SER A 204 3.36 -15.20 -11.43
N GLU A 205 3.02 -15.77 -10.26
CA GLU A 205 2.07 -16.87 -10.16
C GLU A 205 0.63 -16.37 -10.01
N GLY A 206 -0.17 -16.50 -11.08
CA GLY A 206 -1.59 -16.18 -11.12
C GLY A 206 -1.91 -14.72 -11.45
N PHE A 207 -0.90 -13.93 -11.81
CA PHE A 207 -1.07 -12.56 -12.28
C PHE A 207 -0.21 -12.29 -13.51
N GLU A 208 -0.78 -11.54 -14.44
CA GLU A 208 -0.10 -11.03 -15.63
C GLU A 208 0.21 -9.54 -15.44
N PHE A 209 1.44 -9.14 -15.76
CA PHE A 209 1.81 -7.74 -15.75
C PHE A 209 1.11 -6.98 -16.87
N VAL A 210 0.42 -5.88 -16.53
CA VAL A 210 -0.27 -5.02 -17.50
C VAL A 210 0.59 -3.82 -17.85
N GLN A 211 0.94 -3.01 -16.86
CA GLN A 211 1.78 -1.82 -17.07
C GLN A 211 2.38 -1.28 -15.77
N GLU A 212 3.43 -0.50 -15.91
CA GLU A 212 3.98 0.36 -14.86
C GLU A 212 3.36 1.75 -14.98
N LEU A 213 2.93 2.31 -13.85
CA LEU A 213 2.45 3.68 -13.80
C LEU A 213 3.64 4.64 -13.64
N PRO A 214 3.67 5.78 -14.37
CA PRO A 214 4.80 6.70 -14.30
C PRO A 214 4.93 7.31 -12.89
N THR A 215 6.09 7.15 -12.29
CA THR A 215 6.44 7.69 -10.96
C THR A 215 7.55 8.73 -11.08
N PRO A 216 7.65 9.70 -10.15
CA PRO A 216 8.75 10.65 -10.15
C PRO A 216 10.10 9.93 -10.04
N ARG A 217 11.03 10.32 -10.90
CA ARG A 217 12.41 9.83 -10.87
C ARG A 217 13.30 10.86 -10.22
N PHE A 218 14.13 10.42 -9.30
CA PHE A 218 15.18 11.25 -8.69
C PHE A 218 16.53 10.87 -9.27
N GLN A 219 17.34 11.87 -9.61
CA GLN A 219 18.75 11.68 -9.93
C GLN A 219 19.60 12.21 -8.77
N PHE A 220 20.41 11.33 -8.18
CA PHE A 220 21.38 11.69 -7.18
C PHE A 220 22.70 10.96 -7.44
N GLY A 221 23.82 11.70 -7.48
CA GLY A 221 25.14 11.12 -7.68
C GLY A 221 25.29 10.32 -8.99
N GLY A 222 24.59 10.69 -10.07
CA GLY A 222 24.63 9.99 -11.36
C GLY A 222 23.81 8.69 -11.42
N LYS A 223 23.09 8.33 -10.33
CA LYS A 223 22.14 7.21 -10.29
C LYS A 223 20.73 7.75 -10.33
N THR A 224 19.87 7.08 -11.11
CA THR A 224 18.43 7.35 -11.18
C THR A 224 17.71 6.32 -10.31
N GLY A 225 16.84 6.79 -9.40
CA GLY A 225 15.97 5.95 -8.57
C GLY A 225 14.54 6.44 -8.60
N ASN A 226 13.60 5.56 -8.32
CA ASN A 226 12.20 5.90 -8.10
C ASN A 226 11.94 5.94 -6.58
N ALA A 227 11.18 6.93 -6.11
CA ALA A 227 10.76 6.96 -4.71
C ALA A 227 9.70 5.89 -4.41
N VAL A 228 8.91 5.54 -5.43
CA VAL A 228 7.88 4.50 -5.37
C VAL A 228 7.79 3.76 -6.70
N THR A 229 7.42 2.49 -6.63
CA THR A 229 7.07 1.65 -7.77
C THR A 229 5.55 1.48 -7.80
N ALA A 230 4.92 1.69 -8.94
CA ALA A 230 3.48 1.53 -9.08
C ALA A 230 3.18 0.65 -10.30
N LEU A 231 2.62 -0.53 -10.07
CA LEU A 231 2.36 -1.54 -11.08
C LEU A 231 0.89 -1.93 -11.13
N ILE A 232 0.45 -2.30 -12.33
CA ILE A 232 -0.85 -2.90 -12.57
C ILE A 232 -0.66 -4.34 -13.02
N PHE A 233 -1.37 -5.22 -12.37
CA PHE A 233 -1.48 -6.63 -12.72
C PHE A 233 -2.92 -6.99 -13.07
N LYS A 234 -3.09 -8.06 -13.83
CA LYS A 234 -4.37 -8.69 -14.12
C LYS A 234 -4.34 -10.11 -13.57
N ARG A 235 -5.36 -10.51 -12.83
CA ARG A 235 -5.49 -11.90 -12.38
C ARG A 235 -5.75 -12.80 -13.58
N VAL A 236 -4.97 -13.87 -13.71
CA VAL A 236 -5.18 -14.95 -14.67
C VAL A 236 -5.63 -16.23 -13.94
N HIS A 237 -6.07 -17.21 -14.70
CA HIS A 237 -6.64 -18.46 -14.17
C HIS A 237 -5.61 -19.35 -13.47
#